data_d5614e49cec71d2a6e86b5feba7bb2d1
#
_entry.id   d5614e49cec71d2a6e86b5feba7bb2d1
#
_cell.length_a   1.000
_cell.length_b   1.000
_cell.length_c   1.000
_cell.angle_alpha   90.00
_cell.angle_beta   90.00
_cell.angle_gamma   90.00
#
_symmetry.space_group_name_H-M   'P 1'
#
loop_
_entity.id
_entity.type
_entity.pdbx_description
1 polymer ?
#
loop_
_entity_poly.entity_id
_entity_poly.type
_entity_poly.pdbx_seq_one_letter_code
_entity_poly.pdbx_strand_id
1 'polypeptide(L)'
;MKQRNILIIAKNIPIKLIVIFFLFFSSIELSIRYFTGLTNNILLHKYGLITIILALLLHYSTKYFKITITIFLASAILIQASYSSLYGGWITSSDLYLLFSDLPEVIRVANKNNIWITVKLISFLSISIIFSAFVYKISKRNKGNVWVNWIVVIFFVFQPLKYGIFSPEKIEKLFVQDTHSLLKSSYRAYQASLSMVISNIFNNQIYEDYLHSAHTRVANSKNKPNIFIYFGESLSSKYMSAFNYTEDTTPFIRKLINSKLFTLSKETISGAVYTRPSSTLFFHLIPEPDGRKQVASFNTNLFKYAKESGYTTTYLSTQAENGITTISKLISGKYSDHVLFNSDFDKEYKNGDTDSLDELVLHGLQKIKSDKPFFTVFQASGSHLPFAPKSPKAFKAFGSGTELSEYNNSVLYTDYIISKLVSWTKENSHNRPWIFIITSDHGTYIDESRVTRSLDYPASYTVPGIILTNNEKIFSQYLSPYNKCSILFHKNLSAIIARILGFKVEDNNCNQGVLLEGLISGVHAKHIINKNEEIISEPYEQ
;
A
#
# COMPACT_ATOMS: atom_id res chain seq x y z
N MET A 1 -41.89 33.35 -27.07
CA MET A 1 -40.91 32.36 -27.55
C MET A 1 -40.22 31.55 -26.45
N LYS A 2 -39.75 32.10 -25.32
CA LYS A 2 -39.06 31.35 -24.26
C LYS A 2 -39.90 30.23 -23.59
N GLN A 3 -41.17 30.42 -23.32
CA GLN A 3 -42.02 29.38 -22.68
C GLN A 3 -42.30 28.17 -23.61
N ARG A 4 -42.41 28.34 -24.92
CA ARG A 4 -42.60 27.23 -25.87
C ARG A 4 -41.38 26.31 -25.94
N ASN A 5 -40.17 26.87 -25.82
CA ASN A 5 -38.94 26.07 -25.85
C ASN A 5 -38.74 25.23 -24.58
N ILE A 6 -39.15 25.73 -23.41
CA ILE A 6 -39.07 24.98 -22.14
C ILE A 6 -40.05 23.79 -22.15
N LEU A 7 -41.26 23.97 -22.68
CA LEU A 7 -42.24 22.90 -22.81
C LEU A 7 -41.84 21.81 -23.82
N ILE A 8 -41.10 22.14 -24.87
CA ILE A 8 -40.59 21.18 -25.86
C ILE A 8 -39.45 20.35 -25.24
N ILE A 9 -38.59 20.93 -24.40
CA ILE A 9 -37.52 20.22 -23.70
C ILE A 9 -38.14 19.26 -22.67
N ALA A 10 -39.15 19.67 -21.91
CA ALA A 10 -39.81 18.84 -20.91
C ALA A 10 -40.53 17.61 -21.52
N LYS A 11 -41.06 17.72 -22.72
CA LYS A 11 -41.75 16.62 -23.42
C LYS A 11 -40.77 15.52 -23.95
N ASN A 12 -39.51 15.81 -24.09
CA ASN A 12 -38.49 14.90 -24.64
C ASN A 12 -37.54 14.30 -23.61
N ILE A 13 -37.81 14.48 -22.32
CA ILE A 13 -36.98 13.83 -21.27
C ILE A 13 -37.21 12.32 -21.33
N PRO A 14 -36.18 11.50 -21.48
CA PRO A 14 -36.29 10.05 -21.60
C PRO A 14 -36.51 9.39 -20.23
N ILE A 15 -37.65 9.66 -19.59
CA ILE A 15 -37.98 9.19 -18.24
C ILE A 15 -37.78 7.68 -18.11
N LYS A 16 -38.25 6.91 -19.12
CA LYS A 16 -38.07 5.45 -19.14
C LYS A 16 -36.59 5.04 -19.08
N LEU A 17 -35.73 5.77 -19.79
CA LEU A 17 -34.30 5.51 -19.80
C LEU A 17 -33.67 5.84 -18.45
N ILE A 18 -34.06 6.94 -17.84
CA ILE A 18 -33.59 7.35 -16.51
C ILE A 18 -33.94 6.28 -15.46
N VAL A 19 -35.19 5.79 -15.46
CA VAL A 19 -35.62 4.74 -14.54
C VAL A 19 -34.82 3.44 -14.76
N ILE A 20 -34.64 3.03 -16.02
CA ILE A 20 -33.88 1.83 -16.35
C ILE A 20 -32.42 1.97 -15.87
N PHE A 21 -31.79 3.12 -16.08
CA PHE A 21 -30.42 3.36 -15.62
C PHE A 21 -30.31 3.35 -14.10
N PHE A 22 -31.24 3.99 -13.43
CA PHE A 22 -31.28 3.99 -11.96
C PHE A 22 -31.40 2.57 -11.41
N LEU A 23 -32.36 1.78 -11.93
CA LEU A 23 -32.55 0.40 -11.49
C LEU A 23 -31.32 -0.47 -11.82
N PHE A 24 -30.74 -0.31 -13.01
CA PHE A 24 -29.59 -1.08 -13.43
C PHE A 24 -28.37 -0.82 -12.52
N PHE A 25 -27.96 0.44 -12.35
CA PHE A 25 -26.81 0.76 -11.51
C PHE A 25 -27.06 0.46 -10.03
N SER A 26 -28.29 0.65 -9.54
CA SER A 26 -28.66 0.28 -8.16
C SER A 26 -28.56 -1.23 -7.95
N SER A 27 -29.00 -2.03 -8.92
CA SER A 27 -28.88 -3.50 -8.85
C SER A 27 -27.41 -3.95 -8.83
N ILE A 28 -26.56 -3.35 -9.65
CA ILE A 28 -25.12 -3.65 -9.65
C ILE A 28 -24.49 -3.25 -8.32
N GLU A 29 -24.75 -2.06 -7.84
CA GLU A 29 -24.25 -1.56 -6.56
C GLU A 29 -24.63 -2.49 -5.40
N LEU A 30 -25.91 -2.85 -5.32
CA LEU A 30 -26.41 -3.77 -4.30
C LEU A 30 -25.80 -5.16 -4.43
N SER A 31 -25.63 -5.65 -5.65
CA SER A 31 -24.98 -6.96 -5.89
C SER A 31 -23.53 -6.94 -5.42
N ILE A 32 -22.75 -5.91 -5.77
CA ILE A 32 -21.36 -5.80 -5.30
C ILE A 32 -21.34 -5.76 -3.77
N ARG A 33 -22.16 -4.93 -3.14
CA ARG A 33 -22.25 -4.81 -1.67
C ARG A 33 -22.60 -6.13 -1.00
N TYR A 34 -23.58 -6.83 -1.52
CA TYR A 34 -23.98 -8.15 -1.00
C TYR A 34 -22.83 -9.16 -1.06
N PHE A 35 -22.14 -9.25 -2.19
CA PHE A 35 -21.05 -10.21 -2.37
C PHE A 35 -19.74 -9.83 -1.67
N THR A 36 -19.54 -8.56 -1.33
CA THR A 36 -18.30 -8.07 -0.72
C THR A 36 -18.46 -7.62 0.74
N GLY A 37 -19.68 -7.68 1.27
CA GLY A 37 -19.94 -7.29 2.67
C GLY A 37 -19.83 -5.79 2.95
N LEU A 38 -19.85 -4.92 1.93
CA LEU A 38 -19.78 -3.47 2.10
C LEU A 38 -21.02 -2.91 2.81
N THR A 39 -20.81 -2.32 3.99
CA THR A 39 -21.90 -1.82 4.87
C THR A 39 -22.14 -0.30 4.81
N ASN A 40 -21.27 0.45 4.11
CA ASN A 40 -21.35 1.91 4.04
C ASN A 40 -22.70 2.41 3.49
N ASN A 41 -23.26 3.46 4.08
CA ASN A 41 -24.56 4.01 3.70
C ASN A 41 -24.56 4.58 2.27
N ILE A 42 -25.58 4.25 1.49
CA ILE A 42 -25.80 4.83 0.15
C ILE A 42 -26.54 6.16 0.33
N LEU A 43 -25.95 7.25 -0.17
CA LEU A 43 -26.63 8.53 -0.28
C LEU A 43 -27.53 8.53 -1.53
N LEU A 44 -28.74 7.97 -1.41
CA LEU A 44 -29.68 7.74 -2.51
C LEU A 44 -29.95 8.97 -3.38
N HIS A 45 -30.04 10.17 -2.79
CA HIS A 45 -30.27 11.41 -3.55
C HIS A 45 -29.10 11.78 -4.45
N LYS A 46 -27.84 11.61 -3.98
CA LYS A 46 -26.64 11.87 -4.79
C LYS A 46 -26.48 10.81 -5.86
N TYR A 47 -26.76 9.56 -5.52
CA TYR A 47 -26.73 8.44 -6.45
C TYR A 47 -27.76 8.61 -7.58
N GLY A 48 -29.00 8.97 -7.23
CA GLY A 48 -30.06 9.28 -8.19
C GLY A 48 -29.69 10.41 -9.15
N LEU A 49 -29.09 11.48 -8.64
CA LEU A 49 -28.65 12.60 -9.47
C LEU A 49 -27.58 12.16 -10.50
N ILE A 50 -26.59 11.40 -10.10
CA ILE A 50 -25.54 10.91 -10.99
C ILE A 50 -26.14 10.01 -12.08
N THR A 51 -27.03 9.10 -11.73
CA THR A 51 -27.67 8.20 -12.71
C THR A 51 -28.56 8.95 -13.70
N ILE A 52 -29.27 10.00 -13.27
CA ILE A 52 -30.04 10.89 -14.14
C ILE A 52 -29.11 11.60 -15.15
N ILE A 53 -28.01 12.19 -14.66
CA ILE A 53 -27.05 12.88 -15.52
C ILE A 53 -26.48 11.90 -16.56
N LEU A 54 -26.04 10.71 -16.16
CA LEU A 54 -25.51 9.70 -17.06
C LEU A 54 -26.54 9.25 -18.11
N ALA A 55 -27.79 9.04 -17.73
CA ALA A 55 -28.86 8.67 -18.66
C ALA A 55 -29.12 9.77 -19.69
N LEU A 56 -29.13 11.04 -19.27
CA LEU A 56 -29.29 12.19 -20.18
C LEU A 56 -28.11 12.34 -21.12
N LEU A 57 -26.88 12.23 -20.61
CA LEU A 57 -25.65 12.28 -21.41
C LEU A 57 -25.65 11.17 -22.47
N LEU A 58 -25.97 9.94 -22.10
CA LEU A 58 -26.05 8.84 -23.06
C LEU A 58 -27.21 8.99 -24.05
N HIS A 59 -28.33 9.60 -23.65
CA HIS A 59 -29.44 9.82 -24.57
C HIS A 59 -29.09 10.85 -25.64
N TYR A 60 -28.52 11.98 -25.25
CA TYR A 60 -28.31 13.13 -26.14
C TYR A 60 -26.95 13.17 -26.83
N SER A 61 -25.98 12.34 -26.44
CA SER A 61 -24.66 12.25 -27.07
C SER A 61 -24.73 11.62 -28.48
N THR A 62 -23.71 11.86 -29.31
CA THR A 62 -23.56 11.19 -30.62
C THR A 62 -23.18 9.72 -30.45
N LYS A 63 -23.33 8.91 -31.50
CA LYS A 63 -23.10 7.47 -31.48
C LYS A 63 -21.72 7.08 -30.92
N TYR A 64 -20.66 7.67 -31.43
CA TYR A 64 -19.30 7.34 -31.00
C TYR A 64 -19.06 7.72 -29.55
N PHE A 65 -19.59 8.84 -29.12
CA PHE A 65 -19.45 9.30 -27.74
C PHE A 65 -20.23 8.41 -26.75
N LYS A 66 -21.41 7.91 -27.15
CA LYS A 66 -22.16 6.90 -26.37
C LYS A 66 -21.32 5.64 -26.15
N ILE A 67 -20.66 5.17 -27.21
CA ILE A 67 -19.79 3.99 -27.14
C ILE A 67 -18.63 4.22 -26.14
N THR A 68 -17.97 5.37 -26.23
CA THR A 68 -16.87 5.73 -25.32
C THR A 68 -17.32 5.77 -23.86
N ILE A 69 -18.44 6.45 -23.56
CA ILE A 69 -19.00 6.49 -22.19
C ILE A 69 -19.37 5.08 -21.71
N THR A 70 -19.92 4.25 -22.59
CA THR A 70 -20.32 2.88 -22.23
C THR A 70 -19.12 2.02 -21.89
N ILE A 71 -18.05 2.10 -22.69
CA ILE A 71 -16.80 1.38 -22.41
C ILE A 71 -16.22 1.84 -21.07
N PHE A 72 -16.21 3.15 -20.81
CA PHE A 72 -15.75 3.70 -19.55
C PHE A 72 -16.55 3.17 -18.34
N LEU A 73 -17.90 3.18 -18.44
CA LEU A 73 -18.75 2.67 -17.35
C LEU A 73 -18.61 1.16 -17.16
N ALA A 74 -18.51 0.40 -18.24
CA ALA A 74 -18.28 -1.03 -18.17
C ALA A 74 -16.93 -1.36 -17.50
N SER A 75 -15.87 -0.65 -17.88
CA SER A 75 -14.55 -0.79 -17.26
C SER A 75 -14.58 -0.41 -15.77
N ALA A 76 -15.28 0.66 -15.42
CA ALA A 76 -15.43 1.09 -14.03
C ALA A 76 -16.17 0.02 -13.18
N ILE A 77 -17.22 -0.59 -13.70
CA ILE A 77 -17.92 -1.69 -13.02
C ILE A 77 -16.97 -2.87 -12.78
N LEU A 78 -16.22 -3.29 -13.80
CA LEU A 78 -15.29 -4.41 -13.70
C LEU A 78 -14.17 -4.13 -12.68
N ILE A 79 -13.54 -2.96 -12.76
CA ILE A 79 -12.47 -2.56 -11.83
C ILE A 79 -13.01 -2.52 -10.39
N GLN A 80 -14.15 -1.89 -10.17
CA GLN A 80 -14.76 -1.80 -8.83
C GLN A 80 -15.17 -3.16 -8.28
N ALA A 81 -15.79 -4.01 -9.09
CA ALA A 81 -16.19 -5.35 -8.66
C ALA A 81 -14.97 -6.23 -8.32
N SER A 82 -13.92 -6.18 -9.15
CA SER A 82 -12.67 -6.91 -8.91
C SER A 82 -12.00 -6.42 -7.64
N TYR A 83 -11.82 -5.11 -7.49
CA TYR A 83 -11.19 -4.51 -6.33
C TYR A 83 -11.98 -4.79 -5.04
N SER A 84 -13.29 -4.58 -5.06
CA SER A 84 -14.15 -4.83 -3.89
C SER A 84 -14.16 -6.29 -3.47
N SER A 85 -14.06 -7.22 -4.42
CA SER A 85 -14.00 -8.66 -4.13
C SER A 85 -12.70 -9.07 -3.45
N LEU A 86 -11.61 -8.32 -3.67
CA LEU A 86 -10.29 -8.59 -3.08
C LEU A 86 -10.09 -7.87 -1.75
N TYR A 87 -10.47 -6.59 -1.72
CA TYR A 87 -10.09 -5.68 -0.64
C TYR A 87 -11.28 -5.23 0.22
N GLY A 88 -12.50 -5.66 -0.08
CA GLY A 88 -13.70 -5.34 0.71
C GLY A 88 -14.12 -3.87 0.69
N GLY A 89 -13.54 -3.04 -0.19
CA GLY A 89 -13.78 -1.61 -0.30
C GLY A 89 -13.97 -1.12 -1.74
N TRP A 90 -14.35 0.13 -1.92
CA TRP A 90 -14.30 0.78 -3.23
C TRP A 90 -12.88 1.19 -3.56
N ILE A 91 -12.48 1.07 -4.85
CA ILE A 91 -11.15 1.50 -5.29
C ILE A 91 -10.94 2.98 -4.98
N THR A 92 -9.82 3.29 -4.36
CA THR A 92 -9.42 4.67 -4.11
C THR A 92 -8.71 5.27 -5.32
N SER A 93 -8.47 6.57 -5.27
CA SER A 93 -7.70 7.26 -6.31
C SER A 93 -6.25 6.78 -6.35
N SER A 94 -5.66 6.50 -5.19
CA SER A 94 -4.30 5.95 -5.06
C SER A 94 -4.21 4.56 -5.67
N ASP A 95 -5.18 3.69 -5.38
CA ASP A 95 -5.19 2.33 -5.90
C ASP A 95 -5.35 2.29 -7.41
N LEU A 96 -6.22 3.16 -7.96
CA LEU A 96 -6.38 3.26 -9.40
C LEU A 96 -5.10 3.76 -10.09
N TYR A 97 -4.39 4.70 -9.47
CA TYR A 97 -3.09 5.16 -9.97
C TYR A 97 -2.06 4.03 -9.92
N LEU A 98 -1.98 3.28 -8.82
CA LEU A 98 -1.08 2.13 -8.67
C LEU A 98 -1.40 1.04 -9.69
N LEU A 99 -2.69 0.76 -9.93
CA LEU A 99 -3.13 -0.20 -10.94
C LEU A 99 -2.56 0.11 -12.33
N PHE A 100 -2.42 1.38 -12.70
CA PHE A 100 -1.83 1.78 -13.97
C PHE A 100 -0.30 1.93 -13.93
N SER A 101 0.26 2.29 -12.79
CA SER A 101 1.72 2.49 -12.64
C SER A 101 2.48 1.18 -12.43
N ASP A 102 1.81 0.13 -11.94
CA ASP A 102 2.41 -1.19 -11.66
C ASP A 102 1.53 -2.34 -12.19
N LEU A 103 1.15 -2.22 -13.45
CA LEU A 103 0.29 -3.20 -14.12
C LEU A 103 0.83 -4.65 -14.06
N PRO A 104 2.16 -4.91 -14.16
CA PRO A 104 2.69 -6.26 -14.02
C PRO A 104 2.36 -6.90 -12.67
N GLU A 105 2.47 -6.16 -11.57
CA GLU A 105 2.10 -6.64 -10.23
C GLU A 105 0.62 -6.98 -10.14
N VAL A 106 -0.23 -6.09 -10.65
CA VAL A 106 -1.68 -6.30 -10.67
C VAL A 106 -2.06 -7.56 -11.44
N ILE A 107 -1.45 -7.78 -12.61
CA ILE A 107 -1.68 -8.99 -13.42
C ILE A 107 -1.19 -10.23 -12.67
N ARG A 108 -0.06 -10.15 -12.00
CA ARG A 108 0.50 -11.26 -11.20
C ARG A 108 -0.45 -11.65 -10.07
N VAL A 109 -0.93 -10.69 -9.29
CA VAL A 109 -1.91 -10.92 -8.20
C VAL A 109 -3.21 -11.50 -8.76
N ALA A 110 -3.70 -10.96 -9.86
CA ALA A 110 -4.91 -11.43 -10.53
C ALA A 110 -4.78 -12.89 -11.00
N ASN A 111 -3.67 -13.24 -11.62
CA ASN A 111 -3.42 -14.60 -12.12
C ASN A 111 -3.29 -15.62 -10.97
N LYS A 112 -2.56 -15.28 -9.91
CA LYS A 112 -2.39 -16.19 -8.75
C LYS A 112 -3.69 -16.47 -8.00
N ASN A 113 -4.57 -15.49 -7.91
CA ASN A 113 -5.82 -15.62 -7.16
C ASN A 113 -6.98 -16.20 -7.99
N ASN A 114 -6.73 -16.65 -9.22
CA ASN A 114 -7.78 -17.09 -10.17
C ASN A 114 -8.93 -16.07 -10.30
N ILE A 115 -8.67 -14.79 -10.07
CA ILE A 115 -9.69 -13.73 -10.07
C ILE A 115 -10.40 -13.65 -11.42
N TRP A 116 -9.67 -13.91 -12.50
CA TRP A 116 -10.21 -13.94 -13.86
C TRP A 116 -11.23 -15.06 -14.11
N ILE A 117 -11.20 -16.10 -13.27
CA ILE A 117 -11.99 -17.33 -13.43
C ILE A 117 -13.13 -17.40 -12.42
N THR A 118 -13.20 -16.46 -11.46
CA THR A 118 -14.29 -16.53 -10.47
C THR A 118 -15.65 -16.28 -11.11
N VAL A 119 -16.65 -17.02 -10.68
CA VAL A 119 -18.06 -16.87 -11.11
C VAL A 119 -18.53 -15.42 -10.98
N LYS A 120 -18.07 -14.70 -9.94
CA LYS A 120 -18.36 -13.30 -9.71
C LYS A 120 -17.87 -12.41 -10.85
N LEU A 121 -16.63 -12.57 -11.29
CA LEU A 121 -16.05 -11.77 -12.38
C LEU A 121 -16.74 -12.03 -13.71
N ILE A 122 -17.03 -13.30 -14.01
CA ILE A 122 -17.80 -13.70 -15.20
C ILE A 122 -19.19 -13.07 -15.18
N SER A 123 -19.85 -13.05 -14.02
CA SER A 123 -21.15 -12.42 -13.87
C SER A 123 -21.09 -10.90 -14.16
N PHE A 124 -20.12 -10.19 -13.60
CA PHE A 124 -19.95 -8.75 -13.82
C PHE A 124 -19.53 -8.43 -15.26
N LEU A 125 -18.71 -9.27 -15.88
CA LEU A 125 -18.35 -9.15 -17.29
C LEU A 125 -19.60 -9.32 -18.17
N SER A 126 -20.43 -10.32 -17.91
CA SER A 126 -21.67 -10.57 -18.62
C SER A 126 -22.63 -9.38 -18.49
N ILE A 127 -22.79 -8.83 -17.27
CA ILE A 127 -23.60 -7.64 -17.00
C ILE A 127 -23.06 -6.44 -17.81
N SER A 128 -21.76 -6.24 -17.84
CA SER A 128 -21.11 -5.15 -18.59
C SER A 128 -21.32 -5.28 -20.09
N ILE A 129 -21.29 -6.51 -20.63
CA ILE A 129 -21.57 -6.80 -22.04
C ILE A 129 -23.06 -6.53 -22.36
N ILE A 130 -23.98 -7.00 -21.51
CA ILE A 130 -25.43 -6.76 -21.68
C ILE A 130 -25.73 -5.26 -21.66
N PHE A 131 -25.13 -4.53 -20.73
CA PHE A 131 -25.25 -3.09 -20.65
C PHE A 131 -24.73 -2.40 -21.93
N SER A 132 -23.57 -2.81 -22.41
CA SER A 132 -22.99 -2.28 -23.64
C SER A 132 -23.87 -2.53 -24.86
N ALA A 133 -24.43 -3.73 -24.99
CA ALA A 133 -25.37 -4.07 -26.05
C ALA A 133 -26.67 -3.27 -25.97
N PHE A 134 -27.20 -3.06 -24.77
CA PHE A 134 -28.37 -2.24 -24.51
C PHE A 134 -28.15 -0.77 -24.91
N VAL A 135 -27.04 -0.17 -24.50
CA VAL A 135 -26.68 1.20 -24.88
C VAL A 135 -26.47 1.31 -26.39
N TYR A 136 -25.83 0.34 -27.02
CA TYR A 136 -25.68 0.28 -28.47
C TYR A 136 -27.04 0.26 -29.19
N LYS A 137 -27.98 -0.55 -28.72
CA LYS A 137 -29.35 -0.61 -29.26
C LYS A 137 -30.09 0.72 -29.18
N ILE A 138 -29.96 1.43 -28.06
CA ILE A 138 -30.54 2.77 -27.87
C ILE A 138 -29.86 3.79 -28.77
N SER A 139 -28.55 3.67 -28.96
CA SER A 139 -27.78 4.65 -29.74
C SER A 139 -28.10 4.62 -31.22
N LYS A 140 -28.59 3.48 -31.75
CA LYS A 140 -29.06 3.39 -33.14
C LYS A 140 -30.27 4.28 -33.45
N ARG A 141 -31.07 4.62 -32.47
CA ARG A 141 -32.35 5.35 -32.64
C ARG A 141 -32.25 6.87 -32.59
N ASN A 142 -31.11 7.42 -32.11
CA ASN A 142 -31.00 8.87 -31.90
C ASN A 142 -29.68 9.41 -32.47
N LYS A 143 -29.79 10.41 -33.36
CA LYS A 143 -28.62 11.02 -34.03
C LYS A 143 -27.70 11.76 -33.05
N GLY A 144 -28.19 12.13 -31.87
CA GLY A 144 -27.43 12.86 -30.84
C GLY A 144 -27.07 14.29 -31.24
N ASN A 145 -26.56 15.04 -30.28
CA ASN A 145 -26.14 16.43 -30.45
C ASN A 145 -24.66 16.59 -30.12
N VAL A 146 -23.88 17.14 -31.02
CA VAL A 146 -22.43 17.38 -30.87
C VAL A 146 -22.13 18.28 -29.68
N TRP A 147 -22.97 19.25 -29.37
CA TRP A 147 -22.79 20.15 -28.23
C TRP A 147 -22.84 19.41 -26.90
N VAL A 148 -23.65 18.36 -26.81
CA VAL A 148 -23.69 17.52 -25.60
C VAL A 148 -22.38 16.81 -25.39
N ASN A 149 -21.71 16.37 -26.47
CA ASN A 149 -20.37 15.77 -26.36
C ASN A 149 -19.36 16.71 -25.71
N TRP A 150 -19.37 17.99 -26.13
CA TRP A 150 -18.48 19.00 -25.55
C TRP A 150 -18.78 19.26 -24.08
N ILE A 151 -20.05 19.28 -23.67
CA ILE A 151 -20.42 19.37 -22.26
C ILE A 151 -19.82 18.19 -21.46
N VAL A 152 -19.89 16.97 -22.02
CA VAL A 152 -19.31 15.78 -21.38
C VAL A 152 -17.78 15.89 -21.32
N VAL A 153 -17.13 16.27 -22.42
CA VAL A 153 -15.66 16.47 -22.44
C VAL A 153 -15.26 17.49 -21.38
N ILE A 154 -15.92 18.63 -21.33
CA ILE A 154 -15.64 19.66 -20.32
C ILE A 154 -15.81 19.09 -18.92
N PHE A 155 -16.90 18.37 -18.64
CA PHE A 155 -17.16 17.80 -17.33
C PHE A 155 -16.10 16.77 -16.90
N PHE A 156 -15.67 15.90 -17.82
CA PHE A 156 -14.68 14.86 -17.50
C PHE A 156 -13.23 15.36 -17.53
N VAL A 157 -12.92 16.36 -18.35
CA VAL A 157 -11.54 16.79 -18.59
C VAL A 157 -11.19 18.09 -17.85
N PHE A 158 -12.18 18.95 -17.59
CA PHE A 158 -11.94 20.24 -16.95
C PHE A 158 -11.31 20.13 -15.55
N GLN A 159 -11.83 19.29 -14.69
CA GLN A 159 -11.26 19.12 -13.35
C GLN A 159 -9.86 18.51 -13.39
N PRO A 160 -9.60 17.42 -14.13
CA PRO A 160 -8.24 16.91 -14.31
C PRO A 160 -7.26 17.95 -14.85
N LEU A 161 -7.63 18.74 -15.85
CA LEU A 161 -6.79 19.82 -16.37
C LEU A 161 -6.58 20.92 -15.32
N LYS A 162 -7.66 21.34 -14.64
CA LYS A 162 -7.57 22.36 -13.59
C LYS A 162 -6.59 21.95 -12.50
N TYR A 163 -6.75 20.76 -11.97
CA TYR A 163 -5.88 20.28 -10.88
C TYR A 163 -4.51 19.82 -11.40
N GLY A 164 -4.43 19.21 -12.58
CA GLY A 164 -3.17 18.73 -13.14
C GLY A 164 -2.24 19.84 -13.62
N ILE A 165 -2.76 21.00 -14.07
CA ILE A 165 -1.95 22.09 -14.63
C ILE A 165 -1.94 23.32 -13.74
N PHE A 166 -3.12 23.77 -13.28
CA PHE A 166 -3.26 25.09 -12.66
C PHE A 166 -3.28 25.06 -11.12
N SER A 167 -3.55 23.92 -10.52
CA SER A 167 -3.64 23.79 -9.05
C SER A 167 -3.25 22.39 -8.60
N PRO A 168 -2.02 21.92 -8.93
CA PRO A 168 -1.60 20.54 -8.62
C PRO A 168 -1.59 20.27 -7.11
N GLU A 169 -1.35 21.28 -6.29
CA GLU A 169 -1.42 21.21 -4.83
C GLU A 169 -2.82 20.83 -4.28
N LYS A 170 -3.85 20.98 -5.11
CA LYS A 170 -5.23 20.64 -4.72
C LYS A 170 -5.69 19.26 -5.22
N ILE A 171 -4.81 18.50 -5.88
CA ILE A 171 -5.13 17.14 -6.34
C ILE A 171 -5.52 16.26 -5.15
N GLU A 172 -4.89 16.44 -3.99
CA GLU A 172 -5.19 15.72 -2.75
C GLU A 172 -6.67 15.80 -2.35
N LYS A 173 -7.35 16.94 -2.62
CA LYS A 173 -8.79 17.09 -2.36
C LYS A 173 -9.66 16.08 -3.11
N LEU A 174 -9.12 15.48 -4.16
CA LEU A 174 -9.78 14.40 -4.91
C LEU A 174 -9.61 13.03 -4.23
N PHE A 175 -8.64 12.91 -3.31
CA PHE A 175 -8.36 11.68 -2.56
C PHE A 175 -9.21 11.54 -1.30
N VAL A 176 -9.78 12.63 -0.79
CA VAL A 176 -10.59 12.62 0.42
C VAL A 176 -11.74 11.63 0.25
N GLN A 177 -11.73 10.62 1.10
CA GLN A 177 -12.63 9.49 1.05
C GLN A 177 -14.02 9.84 1.56
N ASP A 178 -14.89 10.07 0.64
CA ASP A 178 -16.33 10.03 0.89
C ASP A 178 -16.97 9.21 -0.23
N THR A 179 -16.45 8.00 -0.41
CA THR A 179 -16.80 7.11 -1.51
C THR A 179 -17.89 6.15 -1.06
N HIS A 180 -19.12 6.66 -1.05
CA HIS A 180 -20.28 5.88 -0.62
C HIS A 180 -20.93 5.09 -1.76
N SER A 181 -20.41 5.14 -2.99
CA SER A 181 -21.02 4.45 -4.13
C SER A 181 -20.03 4.18 -5.25
N LEU A 182 -20.30 3.10 -6.03
CA LEU A 182 -19.55 2.69 -7.20
C LEU A 182 -19.29 3.84 -8.18
N LEU A 183 -20.33 4.56 -8.57
CA LEU A 183 -20.24 5.64 -9.58
C LEU A 183 -19.41 6.82 -9.07
N LYS A 184 -19.61 7.24 -7.82
CA LYS A 184 -18.89 8.35 -7.22
C LYS A 184 -17.42 8.01 -7.02
N SER A 185 -17.12 6.81 -6.52
CA SER A 185 -15.76 6.32 -6.33
C SER A 185 -15.02 6.24 -7.67
N SER A 186 -15.63 5.62 -8.69
CA SER A 186 -15.03 5.53 -10.02
C SER A 186 -14.74 6.90 -10.64
N TYR A 187 -15.67 7.83 -10.51
CA TYR A 187 -15.50 9.18 -11.05
C TYR A 187 -14.37 9.95 -10.34
N ARG A 188 -14.31 9.88 -9.01
CA ARG A 188 -13.23 10.53 -8.24
C ARG A 188 -11.86 9.89 -8.51
N ALA A 189 -11.79 8.55 -8.50
CA ALA A 189 -10.57 7.84 -8.80
C ALA A 189 -10.05 8.18 -10.19
N TYR A 190 -10.93 8.25 -11.19
CA TYR A 190 -10.60 8.70 -12.54
C TYR A 190 -10.05 10.13 -12.54
N GLN A 191 -10.74 11.08 -11.89
CA GLN A 191 -10.33 12.49 -11.89
C GLN A 191 -8.97 12.68 -11.23
N ALA A 192 -8.76 12.07 -10.07
CA ALA A 192 -7.48 12.15 -9.38
C ALA A 192 -6.35 11.53 -10.21
N SER A 193 -6.54 10.30 -10.70
CA SER A 193 -5.52 9.61 -11.49
C SER A 193 -5.14 10.37 -12.76
N LEU A 194 -6.14 10.90 -13.48
CA LEU A 194 -5.87 11.70 -14.68
C LEU A 194 -5.20 13.04 -14.34
N SER A 195 -5.60 13.68 -13.24
CA SER A 195 -4.94 14.90 -12.75
C SER A 195 -3.47 14.65 -12.45
N MET A 196 -3.15 13.52 -11.82
CA MET A 196 -1.77 13.10 -11.50
C MET A 196 -0.95 12.88 -12.78
N VAL A 197 -1.50 12.14 -13.73
CA VAL A 197 -0.84 11.90 -15.03
C VAL A 197 -0.56 13.24 -15.74
N ILE A 198 -1.55 14.13 -15.80
CA ILE A 198 -1.39 15.46 -16.41
C ILE A 198 -0.34 16.27 -15.66
N SER A 199 -0.39 16.28 -14.33
CA SER A 199 0.59 17.01 -13.52
C SER A 199 2.00 16.48 -13.71
N ASN A 200 2.18 15.16 -13.80
CA ASN A 200 3.48 14.55 -14.08
C ASN A 200 4.04 14.91 -15.47
N ILE A 201 3.16 15.16 -16.46
CA ILE A 201 3.57 15.54 -17.81
C ILE A 201 3.93 17.02 -17.88
N PHE A 202 3.13 17.90 -17.27
CA PHE A 202 3.24 19.36 -17.44
C PHE A 202 3.99 20.05 -16.31
N ASN A 203 3.99 19.49 -15.10
CA ASN A 203 4.66 20.04 -13.95
C ASN A 203 5.62 19.01 -13.38
N ASN A 204 6.92 19.20 -13.55
CA ASN A 204 7.94 18.37 -12.90
C ASN A 204 7.93 18.51 -11.36
N GLN A 205 7.15 19.44 -10.82
CA GLN A 205 6.97 19.66 -9.39
C GLN A 205 5.48 19.72 -9.09
N ILE A 206 4.93 18.65 -8.51
CA ILE A 206 3.53 18.61 -8.08
C ILE A 206 3.33 19.36 -6.76
N TYR A 207 4.39 19.47 -5.96
CA TYR A 207 4.43 20.11 -4.63
C TYR A 207 5.77 20.79 -4.42
N GLU A 208 5.83 21.78 -3.52
CA GLU A 208 7.09 22.22 -2.96
C GLU A 208 7.74 21.02 -2.28
N ASP A 209 8.74 20.46 -2.95
CA ASP A 209 9.49 19.33 -2.45
C ASP A 209 10.27 19.76 -1.21
N TYR A 210 9.80 19.39 -0.06
CA TYR A 210 10.48 19.60 1.20
C TYR A 210 11.77 18.77 1.24
N LEU A 211 12.88 19.44 1.44
CA LEU A 211 14.17 18.79 1.51
C LEU A 211 14.74 18.92 2.91
N HIS A 212 14.65 17.86 3.70
CA HIS A 212 15.35 17.80 4.98
C HIS A 212 16.86 17.77 4.79
N SER A 213 17.55 18.57 5.59
CA SER A 213 19.01 18.53 5.65
C SER A 213 19.50 17.16 6.12
N ALA A 214 20.63 16.73 5.62
CA ALA A 214 21.28 15.51 6.11
C ALA A 214 21.59 15.63 7.61
N HIS A 215 21.34 14.54 8.35
CA HIS A 215 21.66 14.52 9.77
C HIS A 215 23.17 14.57 10.00
N THR A 216 23.56 15.29 11.06
CA THR A 216 24.98 15.42 11.41
C THR A 216 25.50 14.11 11.99
N ARG A 217 26.66 13.68 11.54
CA ARG A 217 27.37 12.56 12.12
C ARG A 217 28.07 12.97 13.41
N VAL A 218 27.80 12.25 14.50
CA VAL A 218 28.26 12.67 15.84
C VAL A 218 29.47 11.86 16.31
N ALA A 219 29.60 10.58 15.96
CA ALA A 219 30.67 9.73 16.44
C ALA A 219 30.96 8.51 15.55
N ASN A 220 32.25 8.14 15.51
CA ASN A 220 32.67 6.79 15.11
C ASN A 220 32.83 5.94 16.38
N SER A 221 31.84 5.08 16.67
CA SER A 221 32.05 4.05 17.68
C SER A 221 33.16 3.12 17.19
N LYS A 222 34.18 2.86 18.05
CA LYS A 222 35.22 1.88 17.77
C LYS A 222 34.67 0.45 17.67
N ASN A 223 33.55 0.19 18.38
CA ASN A 223 32.89 -1.11 18.45
C ASN A 223 31.49 -1.04 17.79
N LYS A 224 31.48 -1.05 16.46
CA LYS A 224 30.23 -1.01 15.67
C LYS A 224 29.52 -2.35 15.74
N PRO A 225 28.23 -2.39 16.09
CA PRO A 225 27.46 -3.63 16.08
C PRO A 225 27.18 -4.09 14.64
N ASN A 226 26.99 -5.38 14.44
CA ASN A 226 26.35 -5.90 13.26
C ASN A 226 24.83 -5.63 13.34
N ILE A 227 24.21 -5.21 12.26
CA ILE A 227 22.80 -4.85 12.20
C ILE A 227 22.09 -5.70 11.16
N PHE A 228 21.09 -6.47 11.58
CA PHE A 228 20.20 -7.21 10.71
C PHE A 228 18.77 -6.70 10.88
N ILE A 229 18.12 -6.35 9.79
CA ILE A 229 16.73 -5.90 9.75
C ILE A 229 15.92 -6.93 8.97
N TYR A 230 15.03 -7.64 9.66
CA TYR A 230 13.92 -8.35 9.04
C TYR A 230 12.82 -7.34 8.77
N PHE A 231 12.61 -7.02 7.50
CA PHE A 231 11.57 -6.12 7.03
C PHE A 231 10.49 -6.98 6.37
N GLY A 232 9.45 -7.31 7.13
CA GLY A 232 8.36 -8.17 6.70
C GLY A 232 7.49 -7.51 5.64
N GLU A 233 6.65 -8.31 5.02
CA GLU A 233 5.61 -7.89 4.08
C GLU A 233 4.26 -8.24 4.67
N SER A 234 3.41 -7.23 4.87
CA SER A 234 2.03 -7.38 5.35
C SER A 234 1.90 -8.06 6.74
N LEU A 235 2.96 -8.05 7.57
CA LEU A 235 2.98 -8.71 8.87
C LEU A 235 2.38 -7.82 9.95
N SER A 236 1.16 -8.09 10.36
CA SER A 236 0.49 -7.37 11.45
C SER A 236 0.80 -7.96 12.82
N SER A 237 1.15 -7.11 13.81
CA SER A 237 1.31 -7.52 15.19
C SER A 237 0.02 -8.03 15.83
N LYS A 238 -1.14 -7.61 15.32
CA LYS A 238 -2.46 -8.05 15.81
C LYS A 238 -2.73 -9.55 15.61
N TYR A 239 -1.95 -10.23 14.75
CA TYR A 239 -2.04 -11.68 14.54
C TYR A 239 -0.78 -12.41 15.03
N MET A 240 0.00 -11.82 15.93
CA MET A 240 1.20 -12.42 16.52
C MET A 240 0.97 -12.77 17.97
N SER A 241 1.18 -14.04 18.38
CA SER A 241 1.06 -14.46 19.77
C SER A 241 2.06 -13.77 20.71
N ALA A 242 3.17 -13.26 20.16
CA ALA A 242 4.11 -12.40 20.89
C ALA A 242 3.50 -11.05 21.34
N PHE A 243 2.38 -10.63 20.74
CA PHE A 243 1.58 -9.45 21.09
C PHE A 243 0.16 -9.81 21.55
N ASN A 244 0.00 -10.98 22.21
CA ASN A 244 -1.24 -11.47 22.82
C ASN A 244 -2.35 -11.89 21.82
N TYR A 245 -2.01 -12.23 20.59
CA TYR A 245 -2.97 -12.91 19.71
C TYR A 245 -3.29 -14.31 20.27
N THR A 246 -4.54 -14.74 20.11
CA THR A 246 -5.05 -15.99 20.69
C THR A 246 -4.40 -17.24 20.13
N GLU A 247 -4.13 -17.25 18.83
CA GLU A 247 -3.47 -18.36 18.16
C GLU A 247 -1.94 -18.28 18.32
N ASP A 248 -1.27 -19.41 18.56
CA ASP A 248 0.18 -19.46 18.79
C ASP A 248 1.00 -19.35 17.49
N THR A 249 0.87 -18.20 16.84
CA THR A 249 1.49 -17.91 15.54
C THR A 249 2.98 -17.54 15.60
N THR A 250 3.48 -17.10 16.77
CA THR A 250 4.86 -16.63 16.92
C THR A 250 5.53 -17.16 18.21
N PRO A 251 5.59 -18.51 18.39
CA PRO A 251 6.13 -19.11 19.60
C PRO A 251 7.62 -18.83 19.82
N PHE A 252 8.41 -18.77 18.75
CA PHE A 252 9.84 -18.47 18.82
C PHE A 252 10.08 -17.01 19.24
N ILE A 253 9.43 -16.06 18.60
CA ILE A 253 9.56 -14.62 18.93
C ILE A 253 9.14 -14.39 20.38
N ARG A 254 8.04 -15.00 20.84
CA ARG A 254 7.60 -14.92 22.25
C ARG A 254 8.67 -15.44 23.21
N LYS A 255 9.29 -16.58 22.92
CA LYS A 255 10.41 -17.12 23.68
C LYS A 255 11.63 -16.21 23.64
N LEU A 256 11.89 -15.60 22.49
CA LEU A 256 13.05 -14.74 22.29
C LEU A 256 12.93 -13.42 23.08
N ILE A 257 11.75 -12.81 23.13
CA ILE A 257 11.46 -11.61 23.92
C ILE A 257 11.70 -11.89 25.43
N ASN A 258 11.36 -13.08 25.89
CA ASN A 258 11.52 -13.50 27.28
C ASN A 258 12.91 -14.13 27.59
N SER A 259 13.85 -14.05 26.66
CA SER A 259 15.19 -14.59 26.80
C SER A 259 16.11 -13.66 27.62
N LYS A 260 17.39 -14.04 27.75
CA LYS A 260 18.44 -13.20 28.36
C LYS A 260 18.94 -12.07 27.46
N LEU A 261 18.39 -11.88 26.27
CA LEU A 261 18.74 -10.77 25.38
C LEU A 261 18.10 -9.46 25.87
N PHE A 262 18.80 -8.38 25.64
CA PHE A 262 18.25 -7.05 25.87
C PHE A 262 17.25 -6.72 24.75
N THR A 263 16.00 -6.53 25.11
CA THR A 263 14.89 -6.46 24.13
C THR A 263 14.05 -5.21 24.34
N LEU A 264 13.79 -4.49 23.26
CA LEU A 264 12.68 -3.55 23.14
C LEU A 264 11.62 -4.23 22.25
N SER A 265 10.41 -4.44 22.77
CA SER A 265 9.29 -5.04 22.05
C SER A 265 8.04 -4.21 22.25
N LYS A 266 7.52 -3.63 21.17
CA LYS A 266 6.31 -2.80 21.16
C LYS A 266 5.55 -3.04 19.87
N GLU A 267 4.22 -2.94 19.91
CA GLU A 267 3.47 -2.69 18.70
C GLU A 267 3.94 -1.37 18.08
N THR A 268 3.96 -1.30 16.78
CA THR A 268 4.50 -0.16 16.05
C THR A 268 3.55 0.23 14.92
N ILE A 269 3.26 1.51 14.80
CA ILE A 269 2.49 2.04 13.68
C ILE A 269 3.43 2.23 12.49
N SER A 270 3.11 1.60 11.37
CA SER A 270 3.80 1.81 10.09
C SER A 270 3.52 3.20 9.53
N GLY A 271 4.37 3.68 8.63
CA GLY A 271 4.19 4.99 8.01
C GLY A 271 3.06 5.05 6.98
N ALA A 272 2.59 3.91 6.50
CA ALA A 272 1.50 3.79 5.52
C ALA A 272 0.94 2.36 5.52
N VAL A 273 -0.17 2.15 4.81
CA VAL A 273 -0.80 0.82 4.63
C VAL A 273 -0.35 0.13 3.33
N TYR A 274 0.64 0.67 2.64
CA TYR A 274 1.21 0.12 1.39
C TYR A 274 2.73 0.09 1.45
N THR A 275 3.33 -0.91 0.81
CA THR A 275 4.77 -1.18 0.83
C THR A 275 5.62 0.00 0.39
N ARG A 276 5.33 0.58 -0.79
CA ARG A 276 6.16 1.65 -1.36
C ARG A 276 6.24 2.89 -0.46
N PRO A 277 5.13 3.52 -0.04
CA PRO A 277 5.21 4.69 0.83
C PRO A 277 5.78 4.34 2.21
N SER A 278 5.35 3.25 2.83
CA SER A 278 5.84 2.89 4.17
C SER A 278 7.34 2.60 4.20
N SER A 279 7.84 1.77 3.27
CA SER A 279 9.28 1.48 3.15
C SER A 279 10.09 2.74 2.91
N THR A 280 9.59 3.63 2.05
CA THR A 280 10.29 4.87 1.74
C THR A 280 10.36 5.80 2.95
N LEU A 281 9.25 6.00 3.68
CA LEU A 281 9.24 6.80 4.92
C LEU A 281 10.22 6.22 5.95
N PHE A 282 10.22 4.90 6.13
CA PHE A 282 11.10 4.22 7.08
C PHE A 282 12.58 4.39 6.72
N PHE A 283 12.98 4.03 5.52
CA PHE A 283 14.41 4.03 5.15
C PHE A 283 14.99 5.42 4.91
N HIS A 284 14.17 6.40 4.53
CA HIS A 284 14.61 7.80 4.35
C HIS A 284 14.41 8.69 5.57
N LEU A 285 13.92 8.16 6.69
CA LEU A 285 13.67 8.94 7.92
C LEU A 285 12.80 10.19 7.65
N ILE A 286 11.79 10.07 6.83
CA ILE A 286 10.91 11.17 6.49
C ILE A 286 9.82 11.26 7.55
N PRO A 287 9.77 12.33 8.36
CA PRO A 287 8.78 12.49 9.41
C PRO A 287 7.41 12.92 8.88
N GLU A 288 7.40 13.45 7.67
CA GLU A 288 6.22 13.98 6.99
C GLU A 288 6.19 13.56 5.52
N PRO A 289 5.01 13.58 4.89
CA PRO A 289 4.83 13.01 3.56
C PRO A 289 5.34 13.90 2.40
N ASP A 290 6.44 14.59 2.60
CA ASP A 290 7.08 15.38 1.57
C ASP A 290 8.29 14.68 1.05
N GLY A 291 8.24 14.10 -0.10
CA GLY A 291 9.40 13.30 -0.14
C GLY A 291 10.04 13.01 -1.45
N ARG A 292 9.54 13.45 -2.56
CA ARG A 292 10.14 13.11 -3.85
C ARG A 292 11.59 13.56 -3.97
N LYS A 293 11.87 14.81 -3.59
CA LYS A 293 13.23 15.37 -3.59
C LYS A 293 14.11 14.72 -2.52
N GLN A 294 13.53 14.49 -1.34
CA GLN A 294 14.20 13.80 -0.24
C GLN A 294 14.62 12.39 -0.63
N VAL A 295 13.71 11.63 -1.24
CA VAL A 295 13.98 10.28 -1.73
C VAL A 295 15.03 10.32 -2.85
N ALA A 296 14.86 11.18 -3.83
CA ALA A 296 15.78 11.28 -4.98
C ALA A 296 17.20 11.70 -4.57
N SER A 297 17.32 12.59 -3.58
CA SER A 297 18.62 13.08 -3.08
C SER A 297 19.33 12.10 -2.15
N PHE A 298 18.61 11.17 -1.52
CA PHE A 298 19.12 10.36 -0.42
C PHE A 298 19.75 11.18 0.72
N ASN A 299 19.26 12.40 0.96
CA ASN A 299 19.83 13.25 2.02
C ASN A 299 19.77 12.60 3.39
N THR A 300 18.62 12.00 3.72
CA THR A 300 18.45 11.18 4.91
C THR A 300 18.12 9.77 4.46
N ASN A 301 19.00 8.79 4.70
CA ASN A 301 18.76 7.41 4.30
C ASN A 301 19.61 6.43 5.12
N LEU A 302 18.99 5.36 5.62
CA LEU A 302 19.66 4.37 6.49
C LEU A 302 20.79 3.62 5.78
N PHE A 303 20.65 3.24 4.50
CA PHE A 303 21.74 2.60 3.74
C PHE A 303 22.91 3.56 3.52
N LYS A 304 22.63 4.82 3.17
CA LYS A 304 23.66 5.87 3.07
C LYS A 304 24.40 6.02 4.39
N TYR A 305 23.68 6.12 5.50
CA TYR A 305 24.28 6.27 6.83
C TYR A 305 25.13 5.06 7.22
N ALA A 306 24.66 3.86 6.95
CA ALA A 306 25.42 2.65 7.18
C ALA A 306 26.72 2.63 6.33
N LYS A 307 26.63 2.97 5.05
CA LYS A 307 27.77 3.06 4.13
C LYS A 307 28.81 4.08 4.59
N GLU A 308 28.35 5.30 4.89
CA GLU A 308 29.22 6.38 5.41
C GLU A 308 29.83 6.02 6.77
N SER A 309 29.15 5.17 7.55
CA SER A 309 29.66 4.64 8.81
C SER A 309 30.60 3.43 8.63
N GLY A 310 30.88 3.01 7.40
CA GLY A 310 31.86 1.96 7.07
C GLY A 310 31.34 0.55 7.27
N TYR A 311 30.01 0.35 7.17
CA TYR A 311 29.41 -0.98 7.10
C TYR A 311 29.46 -1.54 5.69
N THR A 312 29.50 -2.88 5.58
CA THR A 312 29.08 -3.57 4.36
C THR A 312 27.55 -3.59 4.33
N THR A 313 26.97 -3.03 3.29
CA THR A 313 25.54 -2.85 3.17
C THR A 313 24.93 -3.86 2.21
N THR A 314 23.89 -4.53 2.63
CA THR A 314 23.24 -5.60 1.85
C THR A 314 21.73 -5.45 1.86
N TYR A 315 21.14 -5.55 0.69
CA TYR A 315 19.69 -5.69 0.51
C TYR A 315 19.38 -7.06 -0.09
N LEU A 316 18.47 -7.78 0.52
CA LEU A 316 18.03 -9.10 0.09
C LEU A 316 16.51 -9.12 -0.02
N SER A 317 15.95 -9.79 -1.01
CA SER A 317 14.51 -10.02 -1.08
C SER A 317 14.15 -11.36 -1.72
N THR A 318 13.14 -12.00 -1.17
CA THR A 318 12.49 -13.21 -1.71
C THR A 318 11.24 -12.87 -2.53
N GLN A 319 10.88 -11.60 -2.64
CA GLN A 319 9.82 -11.15 -3.53
C GLN A 319 10.27 -11.26 -5.00
N ALA A 320 9.30 -11.34 -5.89
CA ALA A 320 9.55 -11.36 -7.33
C ALA A 320 10.38 -10.14 -7.76
N GLU A 321 11.49 -10.39 -8.42
CA GLU A 321 12.47 -9.36 -8.81
C GLU A 321 11.83 -8.23 -9.62
N ASN A 322 10.94 -8.56 -10.56
CA ASN A 322 10.25 -7.58 -11.41
C ASN A 322 9.40 -6.57 -10.61
N GLY A 323 8.83 -6.98 -9.47
CA GLY A 323 8.07 -6.09 -8.58
C GLY A 323 8.96 -5.31 -7.62
N ILE A 324 9.93 -5.98 -7.00
CA ILE A 324 10.72 -5.42 -5.89
C ILE A 324 11.89 -4.53 -6.33
N THR A 325 12.37 -4.65 -7.57
CA THR A 325 13.53 -3.88 -8.06
C THR A 325 13.34 -2.37 -7.91
N THR A 326 12.16 -1.86 -8.18
CA THR A 326 11.88 -0.42 -8.03
C THR A 326 11.95 0.01 -6.57
N ILE A 327 11.42 -0.80 -5.66
CA ILE A 327 11.45 -0.54 -4.21
C ILE A 327 12.88 -0.61 -3.70
N SER A 328 13.66 -1.62 -4.09
CA SER A 328 15.05 -1.73 -3.69
C SER A 328 15.88 -0.51 -4.10
N LYS A 329 15.65 0.00 -5.32
CA LYS A 329 16.30 1.23 -5.80
C LYS A 329 15.87 2.46 -5.00
N LEU A 330 14.62 2.56 -4.61
CA LEU A 330 14.11 3.65 -3.79
C LEU A 330 14.73 3.65 -2.39
N ILE A 331 14.89 2.50 -1.74
CA ILE A 331 15.32 2.41 -0.34
C ILE A 331 16.82 2.26 -0.15
N SER A 332 17.52 1.57 -1.04
CA SER A 332 18.98 1.33 -0.91
C SER A 332 19.81 2.10 -1.95
N GLY A 333 19.29 2.27 -3.14
CA GLY A 333 19.94 3.00 -4.23
C GLY A 333 21.38 2.53 -4.48
N LYS A 334 22.27 3.51 -4.68
CA LYS A 334 23.72 3.27 -4.87
C LYS A 334 24.49 2.96 -3.58
N TYR A 335 23.82 2.94 -2.43
CA TYR A 335 24.47 2.76 -1.13
C TYR A 335 24.45 1.32 -0.65
N SER A 336 23.90 0.38 -1.43
CA SER A 336 24.00 -1.05 -1.16
C SER A 336 25.21 -1.65 -1.88
N ASP A 337 26.06 -2.38 -1.13
CA ASP A 337 27.19 -3.13 -1.71
C ASP A 337 26.71 -4.39 -2.43
N HIS A 338 25.67 -5.01 -1.87
CA HIS A 338 25.05 -6.22 -2.40
C HIS A 338 23.55 -6.04 -2.49
N VAL A 339 22.99 -6.30 -3.66
CA VAL A 339 21.54 -6.38 -3.89
C VAL A 339 21.28 -7.74 -4.49
N LEU A 340 20.59 -8.61 -3.75
CA LEU A 340 20.32 -9.99 -4.16
C LEU A 340 18.84 -10.27 -4.07
N PHE A 341 18.30 -10.88 -5.12
CA PHE A 341 16.91 -11.27 -5.24
C PHE A 341 16.77 -12.80 -5.25
N ASN A 342 15.55 -13.29 -5.26
CA ASN A 342 15.27 -14.73 -5.33
C ASN A 342 15.93 -15.42 -6.53
N SER A 343 16.05 -14.73 -7.66
CA SER A 343 16.79 -15.22 -8.86
C SER A 343 18.29 -15.47 -8.60
N ASP A 344 18.88 -14.78 -7.63
CA ASP A 344 20.25 -15.00 -7.18
C ASP A 344 20.38 -16.15 -6.19
N PHE A 345 19.29 -16.49 -5.49
CA PHE A 345 19.28 -17.53 -4.45
C PHE A 345 19.14 -18.91 -5.05
N ASP A 346 18.27 -19.05 -6.05
CA ASP A 346 18.00 -20.30 -6.73
C ASP A 346 17.70 -20.08 -8.23
N LYS A 347 18.21 -21.00 -9.05
CA LYS A 347 18.06 -20.97 -10.51
C LYS A 347 16.62 -21.18 -10.98
N GLU A 348 15.76 -21.77 -10.17
CA GLU A 348 14.34 -21.93 -10.44
C GLU A 348 13.63 -20.58 -10.61
N TYR A 349 14.09 -19.54 -9.93
CA TYR A 349 13.50 -18.20 -9.95
C TYR A 349 14.15 -17.23 -10.94
N LYS A 350 14.94 -17.72 -11.90
CA LYS A 350 15.68 -16.88 -12.85
C LYS A 350 14.82 -15.92 -13.68
N ASN A 351 13.55 -16.22 -13.89
CA ASN A 351 12.65 -15.37 -14.66
C ASN A 351 12.14 -14.16 -13.87
N GLY A 352 12.40 -14.10 -12.55
CA GLY A 352 12.04 -12.97 -11.70
C GLY A 352 10.53 -12.71 -11.49
N ASP A 353 9.67 -13.64 -11.97
CA ASP A 353 8.22 -13.40 -12.08
C ASP A 353 7.42 -13.84 -10.86
N THR A 354 8.01 -14.61 -9.94
CA THR A 354 7.32 -15.18 -8.78
C THR A 354 8.13 -14.99 -7.50
N ASP A 355 7.40 -14.80 -6.38
CA ASP A 355 8.02 -14.83 -5.06
C ASP A 355 8.53 -16.23 -4.76
N SER A 356 9.62 -16.31 -4.01
CA SER A 356 10.12 -17.56 -3.46
C SER A 356 9.78 -17.69 -1.97
N LEU A 357 9.99 -18.89 -1.42
CA LEU A 357 9.94 -19.08 0.03
C LEU A 357 11.05 -18.30 0.72
N ASP A 358 10.75 -17.69 1.86
CA ASP A 358 11.67 -16.84 2.60
C ASP A 358 12.93 -17.59 3.09
N GLU A 359 12.87 -18.91 3.25
CA GLU A 359 14.01 -19.73 3.63
C GLU A 359 15.19 -19.62 2.63
N LEU A 360 14.90 -19.34 1.37
CA LEU A 360 15.95 -19.20 0.34
C LEU A 360 16.88 -18.01 0.59
N VAL A 361 16.51 -17.05 1.41
CA VAL A 361 17.39 -15.94 1.81
C VAL A 361 18.69 -16.46 2.45
N LEU A 362 18.66 -17.62 3.12
CA LEU A 362 19.85 -18.23 3.72
C LEU A 362 20.92 -18.57 2.67
N HIS A 363 20.51 -18.96 1.45
CA HIS A 363 21.44 -19.15 0.33
C HIS A 363 22.08 -17.84 -0.14
N GLY A 364 21.29 -16.73 -0.13
CA GLY A 364 21.81 -15.40 -0.44
C GLY A 364 22.82 -14.93 0.61
N LEU A 365 22.55 -15.15 1.88
CA LEU A 365 23.42 -14.78 2.99
C LEU A 365 24.78 -15.49 2.95
N GLN A 366 24.86 -16.73 2.45
CA GLN A 366 26.11 -17.47 2.28
C GLN A 366 27.06 -16.84 1.23
N LYS A 367 26.51 -16.03 0.30
CA LYS A 367 27.29 -15.34 -0.73
C LYS A 367 27.97 -14.07 -0.21
N ILE A 368 27.56 -13.57 0.96
CA ILE A 368 28.06 -12.34 1.53
C ILE A 368 29.19 -12.65 2.50
N LYS A 369 30.40 -12.20 2.16
CA LYS A 369 31.57 -12.28 3.03
C LYS A 369 32.11 -10.88 3.28
N SER A 370 32.30 -10.51 4.54
CA SER A 370 32.87 -9.21 4.90
C SER A 370 33.53 -9.27 6.28
N ASP A 371 34.74 -8.71 6.37
CA ASP A 371 35.44 -8.48 7.64
C ASP A 371 34.93 -7.21 8.37
N LYS A 372 34.16 -6.39 7.66
CA LYS A 372 33.55 -5.18 8.20
C LYS A 372 32.25 -5.51 8.94
N PRO A 373 31.78 -4.64 9.84
CA PRO A 373 30.43 -4.77 10.38
C PRO A 373 29.42 -4.73 9.23
N PHE A 374 28.36 -5.54 9.31
CA PHE A 374 27.33 -5.59 8.29
C PHE A 374 26.08 -4.81 8.71
N PHE A 375 25.44 -4.19 7.71
CA PHE A 375 24.09 -3.66 7.75
C PHE A 375 23.28 -4.37 6.68
N THR A 376 22.49 -5.34 7.11
CA THR A 376 21.73 -6.22 6.22
C THR A 376 20.25 -5.99 6.39
N VAL A 377 19.55 -5.78 5.30
CA VAL A 377 18.10 -5.69 5.24
C VAL A 377 17.58 -6.85 4.40
N PHE A 378 16.72 -7.65 4.99
CA PHE A 378 15.96 -8.67 4.29
C PHE A 378 14.50 -8.25 4.20
N GLN A 379 14.06 -7.94 2.99
CA GLN A 379 12.65 -7.70 2.68
C GLN A 379 12.00 -9.01 2.25
N ALA A 380 11.20 -9.55 3.16
CA ALA A 380 10.57 -10.86 2.99
C ALA A 380 9.43 -10.82 1.96
N SER A 381 9.09 -11.96 1.38
CA SER A 381 7.80 -12.16 0.70
C SER A 381 6.66 -12.39 1.71
N GLY A 382 7.01 -12.85 2.89
CA GLY A 382 6.23 -12.87 4.11
C GLY A 382 4.78 -13.29 3.97
N SER A 383 3.92 -12.44 4.53
CA SER A 383 2.47 -12.65 4.57
C SER A 383 1.73 -11.83 3.51
N HIS A 384 2.32 -11.67 2.32
CA HIS A 384 1.65 -11.05 1.16
C HIS A 384 0.62 -11.99 0.53
N LEU A 385 -0.50 -11.44 0.07
CA LEU A 385 -1.48 -12.20 -0.72
C LEU A 385 -0.86 -12.76 -2.02
N PRO A 386 -1.25 -13.97 -2.44
CA PRO A 386 -2.05 -14.97 -1.74
C PRO A 386 -1.25 -15.66 -0.62
N PHE A 387 -1.89 -15.95 0.52
CA PHE A 387 -1.19 -16.48 1.69
C PHE A 387 -0.83 -17.96 1.57
N ALA A 388 -1.67 -18.75 0.92
CA ALA A 388 -1.53 -20.22 0.85
C ALA A 388 -0.14 -20.71 0.36
N PRO A 389 0.50 -20.11 -0.67
CA PRO A 389 1.81 -20.54 -1.13
C PRO A 389 2.98 -20.00 -0.27
N LYS A 390 2.71 -19.11 0.68
CA LYS A 390 3.76 -18.45 1.48
C LYS A 390 4.35 -19.34 2.58
N SER A 391 3.68 -20.44 2.92
CA SER A 391 4.15 -21.38 3.93
C SER A 391 4.18 -22.81 3.40
N PRO A 392 5.26 -23.59 3.63
CA PRO A 392 5.32 -25.00 3.33
C PRO A 392 4.26 -25.81 4.07
N LYS A 393 3.95 -27.02 3.59
CA LYS A 393 2.95 -27.92 4.20
C LYS A 393 3.21 -28.20 5.70
N ALA A 394 4.48 -28.25 6.10
CA ALA A 394 4.87 -28.45 7.51
C ALA A 394 4.41 -27.34 8.46
N PHE A 395 4.06 -26.17 7.94
CA PHE A 395 3.62 -25.01 8.72
C PHE A 395 2.10 -24.74 8.58
N LYS A 396 1.31 -25.72 8.12
CA LYS A 396 -0.15 -25.59 8.03
C LYS A 396 -0.88 -25.96 9.33
N ALA A 397 -0.36 -25.48 10.47
CA ALA A 397 -0.86 -25.83 11.81
C ALA A 397 -2.28 -25.31 12.09
N PHE A 398 -2.68 -24.21 11.46
CA PHE A 398 -4.00 -23.58 11.64
C PHE A 398 -5.04 -24.06 10.61
N GLY A 399 -4.73 -25.14 9.87
CA GLY A 399 -5.58 -25.66 8.80
C GLY A 399 -5.40 -24.90 7.49
N SER A 400 -6.32 -25.15 6.55
CA SER A 400 -6.33 -24.52 5.22
C SER A 400 -7.77 -24.26 4.77
N GLY A 401 -7.95 -23.38 3.80
CA GLY A 401 -9.26 -23.13 3.18
C GLY A 401 -9.93 -21.83 3.58
N THR A 402 -9.40 -21.11 4.61
CA THR A 402 -9.80 -19.73 4.89
C THR A 402 -8.58 -18.80 4.80
N GLU A 403 -8.79 -17.55 4.41
CA GLU A 403 -7.71 -16.56 4.32
C GLU A 403 -7.04 -16.37 5.68
N LEU A 404 -7.80 -16.38 6.77
CA LEU A 404 -7.27 -16.24 8.13
C LEU A 404 -6.38 -17.41 8.51
N SER A 405 -6.78 -18.65 8.23
CA SER A 405 -5.95 -19.83 8.53
C SER A 405 -4.65 -19.83 7.72
N GLU A 406 -4.72 -19.47 6.44
CA GLU A 406 -3.54 -19.39 5.57
C GLU A 406 -2.61 -18.24 5.98
N TYR A 407 -3.16 -17.11 6.42
CA TYR A 407 -2.37 -16.02 6.98
C TYR A 407 -1.67 -16.44 8.28
N ASN A 408 -2.37 -17.06 9.23
CA ASN A 408 -1.78 -17.56 10.46
C ASN A 408 -0.64 -18.55 10.18
N ASN A 409 -0.80 -19.42 9.19
CA ASN A 409 0.26 -20.32 8.73
C ASN A 409 1.47 -19.56 8.18
N SER A 410 1.25 -18.49 7.43
CA SER A 410 2.34 -17.65 6.91
C SER A 410 3.08 -16.91 8.01
N VAL A 411 2.37 -16.45 9.05
CA VAL A 411 2.96 -15.82 10.25
C VAL A 411 3.80 -16.84 11.05
N LEU A 412 3.30 -18.08 11.21
CA LEU A 412 4.05 -19.16 11.87
C LEU A 412 5.33 -19.49 11.10
N TYR A 413 5.25 -19.52 9.77
CA TYR A 413 6.45 -19.75 8.95
C TYR A 413 7.43 -18.56 9.03
N THR A 414 6.94 -17.35 9.07
CA THR A 414 7.74 -16.14 9.34
C THR A 414 8.49 -16.24 10.67
N ASP A 415 7.84 -16.71 11.74
CA ASP A 415 8.47 -16.94 13.05
C ASP A 415 9.64 -17.93 12.97
N TYR A 416 9.45 -19.03 12.22
CA TYR A 416 10.51 -20.00 11.95
C TYR A 416 11.69 -19.36 11.18
N ILE A 417 11.43 -18.58 10.13
CA ILE A 417 12.46 -17.91 9.34
C ILE A 417 13.25 -16.93 10.22
N ILE A 418 12.56 -16.14 11.03
CA ILE A 418 13.21 -15.23 11.99
C ILE A 418 14.12 -16.01 12.93
N SER A 419 13.74 -17.22 13.37
CA SER A 419 14.58 -18.05 14.21
C SER A 419 15.93 -18.41 13.55
N LYS A 420 15.89 -18.73 12.26
CA LYS A 420 17.09 -19.04 11.46
C LYS A 420 17.98 -17.82 11.26
N LEU A 421 17.36 -16.66 10.99
CA LEU A 421 18.08 -15.42 10.77
C LEU A 421 18.72 -14.86 12.03
N VAL A 422 18.07 -14.99 13.19
CA VAL A 422 18.67 -14.64 14.50
C VAL A 422 19.88 -15.54 14.77
N SER A 423 19.75 -16.85 14.53
CA SER A 423 20.88 -17.80 14.68
C SER A 423 22.02 -17.43 13.74
N TRP A 424 21.73 -17.19 12.46
CA TRP A 424 22.73 -16.75 11.48
C TRP A 424 23.42 -15.45 11.92
N THR A 425 22.67 -14.46 12.37
CA THR A 425 23.22 -13.18 12.86
C THR A 425 24.18 -13.38 14.02
N LYS A 426 23.80 -14.21 14.99
CA LYS A 426 24.63 -14.54 16.15
C LYS A 426 25.94 -15.23 15.73
N GLU A 427 25.86 -16.24 14.88
CA GLU A 427 27.00 -17.03 14.41
C GLU A 427 27.99 -16.20 13.57
N ASN A 428 27.46 -15.30 12.72
CA ASN A 428 28.29 -14.49 11.83
C ASN A 428 28.69 -13.13 12.41
N SER A 429 28.41 -12.89 13.70
CA SER A 429 28.81 -11.64 14.36
C SER A 429 30.27 -11.58 14.79
N HIS A 430 31.02 -12.70 14.78
CA HIS A 430 32.48 -12.73 15.03
C HIS A 430 32.93 -11.90 16.23
N ASN A 431 32.33 -12.12 17.42
CA ASN A 431 32.56 -11.38 18.66
C ASN A 431 32.19 -9.89 18.65
N ARG A 432 31.56 -9.38 17.60
CA ARG A 432 30.98 -8.03 17.59
C ARG A 432 29.62 -8.03 18.31
N PRO A 433 29.25 -6.93 18.94
CA PRO A 433 27.86 -6.72 19.31
C PRO A 433 26.96 -6.84 18.07
N TRP A 434 25.76 -7.34 18.29
CA TRP A 434 24.81 -7.43 17.19
C TRP A 434 23.42 -6.90 17.61
N ILE A 435 22.69 -6.47 16.62
CA ILE A 435 21.32 -5.99 16.74
C ILE A 435 20.49 -6.69 15.68
N PHE A 436 19.36 -7.25 16.09
CA PHE A 436 18.37 -7.83 15.19
C PHE A 436 17.05 -7.08 15.34
N ILE A 437 16.54 -6.57 14.25
CA ILE A 437 15.32 -5.76 14.20
C ILE A 437 14.26 -6.52 13.42
N ILE A 438 13.06 -6.63 14.00
CA ILE A 438 11.89 -7.25 13.37
C ILE A 438 10.84 -6.16 13.25
N THR A 439 10.48 -5.83 12.01
CA THR A 439 9.35 -4.98 11.69
C THR A 439 8.75 -5.42 10.35
N SER A 440 7.71 -4.74 9.89
CA SER A 440 7.10 -4.96 8.59
C SER A 440 6.84 -3.62 7.91
N ASP A 441 6.66 -3.64 6.61
CA ASP A 441 6.27 -2.46 5.84
C ASP A 441 4.90 -1.92 6.27
N HIS A 442 3.90 -2.78 6.35
CA HIS A 442 2.56 -2.54 6.89
C HIS A 442 1.96 -3.85 7.39
N GLY A 443 0.77 -3.78 7.95
CA GLY A 443 -0.02 -4.95 8.30
C GLY A 443 -1.10 -5.23 7.26
N THR A 444 -2.00 -6.14 7.61
CA THR A 444 -3.22 -6.40 6.86
C THR A 444 -4.32 -6.81 7.83
N TYR A 445 -5.57 -6.44 7.54
CA TYR A 445 -6.73 -6.90 8.29
C TYR A 445 -7.37 -8.09 7.59
N ILE A 446 -7.68 -9.12 8.36
CA ILE A 446 -8.27 -10.35 7.84
C ILE A 446 -9.37 -10.80 8.80
N ASP A 447 -10.54 -11.05 8.26
CA ASP A 447 -11.62 -11.79 8.92
C ASP A 447 -12.13 -12.91 7.99
N GLU A 448 -13.19 -13.60 8.39
CA GLU A 448 -13.79 -14.70 7.63
C GLU A 448 -14.31 -14.29 6.25
N SER A 449 -14.60 -13.00 6.06
CA SER A 449 -15.28 -12.46 4.88
C SER A 449 -14.41 -11.59 4.00
N ARG A 450 -13.28 -11.06 4.54
CA ARG A 450 -12.47 -10.07 3.83
C ARG A 450 -11.00 -10.07 4.22
N VAL A 451 -10.20 -9.60 3.28
CA VAL A 451 -8.81 -9.17 3.47
C VAL A 451 -8.73 -7.72 3.01
N THR A 452 -8.22 -6.82 3.84
CA THR A 452 -8.14 -5.39 3.48
C THR A 452 -6.93 -4.69 4.08
N ARG A 453 -6.54 -3.59 3.46
CA ARG A 453 -5.49 -2.65 3.91
C ARG A 453 -6.12 -1.27 4.02
N SER A 454 -7.12 -1.12 4.89
CA SER A 454 -7.82 0.15 5.14
C SER A 454 -7.39 0.78 6.45
N LEU A 455 -7.43 2.10 6.51
CA LEU A 455 -7.21 2.87 7.75
C LEU A 455 -8.27 2.62 8.81
N ASP A 456 -9.43 2.08 8.43
CA ASP A 456 -10.51 1.72 9.37
C ASP A 456 -10.12 0.55 10.29
N TYR A 457 -9.05 -0.19 9.94
CA TYR A 457 -8.63 -1.39 10.65
C TYR A 457 -7.20 -1.26 11.18
N PRO A 458 -6.98 -1.14 12.50
CA PRO A 458 -5.64 -1.06 13.09
C PRO A 458 -4.68 -2.15 12.63
N ALA A 459 -5.17 -3.37 12.36
CA ALA A 459 -4.34 -4.46 11.85
C ALA A 459 -3.67 -4.15 10.50
N SER A 460 -4.19 -3.17 9.72
CA SER A 460 -3.60 -2.76 8.45
C SER A 460 -2.32 -1.93 8.58
N TYR A 461 -2.12 -1.29 9.73
CA TYR A 461 -0.97 -0.41 9.95
C TYR A 461 -0.20 -0.71 11.24
N THR A 462 -0.66 -1.65 12.10
CA THR A 462 0.05 -2.05 13.31
C THR A 462 0.94 -3.25 13.01
N VAL A 463 2.25 -3.04 13.13
CA VAL A 463 3.30 -4.00 12.80
C VAL A 463 4.16 -4.32 14.02
N PRO A 464 4.97 -5.39 14.05
CA PRO A 464 5.93 -5.60 15.13
C PRO A 464 7.02 -4.52 15.13
N GLY A 465 7.44 -4.07 16.30
CA GLY A 465 8.63 -3.26 16.51
C GLY A 465 9.49 -3.92 17.59
N ILE A 466 10.30 -4.90 17.18
CA ILE A 466 11.12 -5.67 18.11
C ILE A 466 12.58 -5.44 17.77
N ILE A 467 13.36 -5.01 18.77
CA ILE A 467 14.82 -4.84 18.64
C ILE A 467 15.49 -5.67 19.71
N LEU A 468 16.35 -6.56 19.28
CA LEU A 468 17.10 -7.48 20.12
C LEU A 468 18.58 -7.14 20.04
N THR A 469 19.30 -7.21 21.15
CA THR A 469 20.77 -7.08 21.17
C THR A 469 21.39 -7.93 22.27
N ASN A 470 22.62 -8.37 22.06
CA ASN A 470 23.44 -9.03 23.07
C ASN A 470 24.28 -8.03 23.91
N ASN A 471 24.08 -6.72 23.72
CA ASN A 471 24.93 -5.69 24.31
C ASN A 471 24.10 -4.72 25.18
N GLU A 472 24.36 -4.75 26.50
CA GLU A 472 23.67 -3.93 27.48
C GLU A 472 23.89 -2.43 27.25
N LYS A 473 25.10 -2.02 26.83
CA LYS A 473 25.39 -0.61 26.58
C LYS A 473 24.58 -0.07 25.41
N ILE A 474 24.40 -0.85 24.35
CA ILE A 474 23.54 -0.48 23.23
C ILE A 474 22.09 -0.34 23.70
N PHE A 475 21.62 -1.31 24.49
CA PHE A 475 20.26 -1.25 25.02
C PHE A 475 20.03 -0.02 25.89
N SER A 476 20.88 0.19 26.89
CA SER A 476 20.74 1.33 27.82
C SER A 476 20.81 2.68 27.13
N GLN A 477 21.66 2.81 26.12
CA GLN A 477 21.88 4.07 25.42
C GLN A 477 20.79 4.39 24.39
N TYR A 478 20.34 3.39 23.63
CA TYR A 478 19.49 3.63 22.44
C TYR A 478 18.08 3.08 22.55
N LEU A 479 17.85 2.00 23.33
CA LEU A 479 16.56 1.31 23.39
C LEU A 479 15.77 1.63 24.65
N SER A 480 16.42 1.62 25.80
CA SER A 480 15.73 1.82 27.09
C SER A 480 14.93 3.12 27.21
N PRO A 481 15.30 4.24 26.54
CA PRO A 481 14.49 5.45 26.54
C PRO A 481 13.07 5.26 26.01
N TYR A 482 12.87 4.24 25.16
CA TYR A 482 11.57 3.91 24.55
C TYR A 482 10.74 2.92 25.38
N ASN A 483 11.26 2.39 26.50
CA ASN A 483 10.49 1.49 27.37
C ASN A 483 9.21 2.15 27.91
N LYS A 484 9.24 3.47 28.10
CA LYS A 484 8.10 4.27 28.57
C LYS A 484 6.99 4.42 27.51
N CYS A 485 7.27 4.13 26.24
CA CYS A 485 6.29 4.24 25.16
C CYS A 485 5.31 3.06 25.24
N SER A 486 4.02 3.32 25.13
CA SER A 486 3.01 2.26 24.99
C SER A 486 3.09 1.61 23.61
N ILE A 487 3.29 2.41 22.57
CA ILE A 487 3.43 2.03 21.17
C ILE A 487 4.59 2.81 20.54
N LEU A 488 5.15 2.29 19.46
CA LEU A 488 6.14 3.01 18.64
C LEU A 488 5.54 3.40 17.29
N PHE A 489 6.30 4.19 16.56
CA PHE A 489 6.05 4.54 15.16
C PHE A 489 7.28 4.17 14.35
N HIS A 490 7.13 3.91 13.06
CA HIS A 490 8.25 3.64 12.16
C HIS A 490 9.35 4.67 12.27
N LYS A 491 9.01 5.96 12.42
CA LYS A 491 9.99 7.04 12.63
C LYS A 491 10.87 6.81 13.87
N ASN A 492 10.32 6.23 14.96
CA ASN A 492 11.11 5.91 16.15
C ASN A 492 12.13 4.81 15.88
N LEU A 493 11.73 3.74 15.19
CA LEU A 493 12.64 2.65 14.81
C LEU A 493 13.75 3.16 13.89
N SER A 494 13.40 3.95 12.87
CA SER A 494 14.37 4.56 11.95
C SER A 494 15.36 5.48 12.67
N ALA A 495 14.87 6.29 13.61
CA ALA A 495 15.70 7.18 14.42
C ALA A 495 16.66 6.40 15.35
N ILE A 496 16.19 5.31 15.97
CA ILE A 496 17.04 4.39 16.76
C ILE A 496 18.17 3.86 15.88
N ILE A 497 17.86 3.33 14.70
CA ILE A 497 18.86 2.77 13.77
C ILE A 497 19.87 3.85 13.37
N ALA A 498 19.42 5.03 12.99
CA ALA A 498 20.30 6.12 12.59
C ALA A 498 21.24 6.56 13.72
N ARG A 499 20.77 6.63 14.97
CA ARG A 499 21.60 6.92 16.15
C ARG A 499 22.65 5.85 16.41
N ILE A 500 22.29 4.58 16.26
CA ILE A 500 23.24 3.45 16.35
C ILE A 500 24.32 3.55 15.27
N LEU A 501 23.95 4.01 14.06
CA LEU A 501 24.88 4.28 12.97
C LEU A 501 25.75 5.53 13.20
N GLY A 502 25.49 6.32 14.27
CA GLY A 502 26.29 7.47 14.68
C GLY A 502 25.78 8.81 14.18
N PHE A 503 24.54 8.94 13.81
CA PHE A 503 23.92 10.18 13.37
C PHE A 503 23.04 10.80 14.45
N LYS A 504 23.05 12.13 14.55
CA LYS A 504 22.19 12.87 15.46
C LYS A 504 20.80 12.99 14.86
N VAL A 505 19.85 12.21 15.35
CA VAL A 505 18.44 12.27 14.98
C VAL A 505 17.62 12.60 16.23
N GLU A 506 16.90 13.71 16.18
CA GLU A 506 16.02 14.12 17.27
C GLU A 506 14.65 13.45 17.08
N ASP A 507 14.41 12.39 17.83
CA ASP A 507 13.09 11.78 17.92
C ASP A 507 12.98 10.97 19.20
N ASN A 508 12.36 11.55 20.22
CA ASN A 508 12.00 10.88 21.47
C ASN A 508 10.48 10.91 21.68
N ASN A 509 9.72 11.32 20.67
CA ASN A 509 8.28 11.47 20.77
C ASN A 509 7.57 10.23 20.24
N CYS A 510 7.06 9.40 21.16
CA CYS A 510 6.18 8.28 20.85
C CYS A 510 4.69 8.55 21.16
N ASN A 511 4.27 9.82 21.22
CA ASN A 511 2.88 10.17 21.47
C ASN A 511 2.06 10.22 20.19
N GLN A 512 2.70 10.52 19.06
CA GLN A 512 2.04 10.59 17.76
C GLN A 512 3.00 10.28 16.61
N GLY A 513 2.45 9.84 15.50
CA GLY A 513 3.13 9.58 14.24
C GLY A 513 2.30 9.99 13.06
N VAL A 514 2.82 9.74 11.87
CA VAL A 514 2.14 9.98 10.60
C VAL A 514 1.78 8.65 9.97
N LEU A 515 0.56 8.56 9.48
CA LEU A 515 0.07 7.47 8.67
C LEU A 515 -0.35 8.04 7.30
N LEU A 516 0.34 7.61 6.27
CA LEU A 516 0.17 8.11 4.92
C LEU A 516 -0.80 7.24 4.12
N GLU A 517 -1.78 7.87 3.53
CA GLU A 517 -2.63 7.23 2.53
C GLU A 517 -2.27 7.79 1.16
N GLY A 518 -1.69 6.96 0.29
CA GLY A 518 -1.27 7.35 -1.05
C GLY A 518 0.23 7.21 -1.31
N LEU A 519 0.75 8.01 -2.24
CA LEU A 519 2.12 7.92 -2.72
C LEU A 519 3.01 9.02 -2.13
N ILE A 520 4.28 8.71 -1.87
CA ILE A 520 5.29 9.68 -1.40
C ILE A 520 5.56 10.80 -2.40
N SER A 521 5.11 10.69 -3.62
CA SER A 521 5.30 11.73 -4.64
C SER A 521 4.38 12.95 -4.49
N GLY A 522 3.81 13.19 -3.30
CA GLY A 522 3.07 14.39 -3.00
C GLY A 522 1.55 14.29 -3.18
N VAL A 523 1.02 13.15 -3.62
CA VAL A 523 -0.43 12.95 -3.74
C VAL A 523 -0.88 11.94 -2.70
N HIS A 524 -1.22 12.42 -1.53
CA HIS A 524 -1.55 11.58 -0.38
C HIS A 524 -2.47 12.34 0.58
N ALA A 525 -3.22 11.58 1.36
CA ALA A 525 -3.81 12.09 2.59
C ALA A 525 -2.86 11.78 3.75
N LYS A 526 -2.51 12.79 4.53
CA LYS A 526 -1.76 12.66 5.76
C LYS A 526 -2.72 12.55 6.91
N HIS A 527 -2.55 11.53 7.70
CA HIS A 527 -3.26 11.36 8.96
C HIS A 527 -2.27 11.41 10.11
N ILE A 528 -2.58 12.18 11.13
CA ILE A 528 -1.87 12.11 12.41
C ILE A 528 -2.55 11.02 13.23
N ILE A 529 -1.75 10.09 13.72
CA ILE A 529 -2.21 9.01 14.59
C ILE A 529 -1.52 9.13 15.95
N ASN A 530 -2.29 9.08 17.02
CA ASN A 530 -1.75 9.17 18.37
C ASN A 530 -1.41 7.78 18.96
N LYS A 531 -0.84 7.78 20.17
CA LYS A 531 -0.46 6.56 20.91
C LYS A 531 -1.64 5.68 21.33
N ASN A 532 -2.88 6.13 21.20
CA ASN A 532 -4.10 5.37 21.47
C ASN A 532 -4.69 4.79 20.18
N GLU A 533 -3.96 4.85 19.07
CA GLU A 533 -4.41 4.44 17.73
C GLU A 533 -5.59 5.27 17.18
N GLU A 534 -5.82 6.47 17.71
CA GLU A 534 -6.84 7.39 17.22
C GLU A 534 -6.29 8.19 16.05
N ILE A 535 -6.95 8.10 14.90
CA ILE A 535 -6.60 8.84 13.69
C ILE A 535 -7.27 10.21 13.78
N ILE A 536 -6.43 11.24 13.86
CA ILE A 536 -6.85 12.63 13.73
C ILE A 536 -6.61 13.02 12.28
N SER A 537 -7.67 13.00 11.47
CA SER A 537 -7.58 13.50 10.10
C SER A 537 -7.56 15.03 10.16
N GLU A 538 -6.38 15.62 10.04
CA GLU A 538 -6.28 17.03 9.69
C GLU A 538 -6.40 17.16 8.17
N PRO A 539 -7.31 17.98 7.64
CA PRO A 539 -7.16 18.44 6.27
C PRO A 539 -5.82 19.17 6.18
N TYR A 540 -5.01 18.81 5.22
CA TYR A 540 -3.76 19.51 4.94
C TYR A 540 -4.11 20.96 4.58
N GLU A 541 -4.03 21.87 5.53
CA GLU A 541 -3.99 23.29 5.27
C GLU A 541 -2.52 23.68 5.08
N GLN A 542 -2.16 23.93 3.83
CA GLN A 542 -0.99 24.75 3.53
C GLN A 542 -1.33 26.20 3.74
#